data_70858573be8c03e6fecaaa910ecb6a57
#
_entry.id   70858573be8c03e6fecaaa910ecb6a57
#
_cell.length_a   1.000
_cell.length_b   1.000
_cell.length_c   1.000
_cell.angle_alpha   90.00
_cell.angle_beta   90.00
_cell.angle_gamma   90.00
#
_symmetry.space_group_name_H-M   'P 1'
#
loop_
_entity.id
_entity.type
_entity.pdbx_description
1 polymer ?
#
loop_
_entity_poly.entity_id
_entity_poly.type
_entity_poly.pdbx_seq_one_letter_code
_entity_poly.pdbx_strand_id
1 'polypeptide(L)'
;ADYSGVAITVSNDYEINDTAKQKYLTNVLQSYGADAYKQVTDRDTVADGDYVKVDYTGYKDGKAFDGGSATDVMLDVTNNSQVGGSSFIDGFTKPIIGAKVGDKVKGDVTFPEDYGNDDLNGQTVTFEYTVKGIYSADPVALADMTDEQVNTVFGKAGVTTNAQLTTQIEKDLKQQLYSAEVDKIKSYMIDNSTVEIPDEYLQARLNEYIASFTKENVKDGQTLKKYLKSNYNMTVDQATEKWKENLTDQIKTEFIFGLIAEKENIKMDDDAFNSYVDYIVSASNGQFSKASEVYKYFGSGHKDEGKTYLKNQYLVNKAIDTVTEKANVTFEDGSAAPDTSSGSADAE
;
A
#
# COMPACT_ATOMS: atom_id res chain seq x y z
N ALA A 1 -5.74 -12.46 30.12
CA ALA A 1 -6.55 -13.25 29.18
C ALA A 1 -5.95 -14.64 28.98
N ASP A 2 -6.78 -15.63 28.74
CA ASP A 2 -6.33 -16.92 28.24
C ASP A 2 -6.09 -16.74 26.72
N TYR A 3 -4.85 -16.96 26.29
CA TYR A 3 -4.47 -16.87 24.88
C TYR A 3 -4.35 -18.26 24.22
N SER A 4 -4.64 -19.34 24.96
CA SER A 4 -4.69 -20.69 24.41
C SER A 4 -6.05 -20.91 23.73
N GLY A 5 -6.08 -20.91 22.41
CA GLY A 5 -7.30 -21.13 21.63
C GLY A 5 -8.17 -19.88 21.49
N VAL A 6 -7.55 -18.72 21.30
CA VAL A 6 -8.25 -17.50 20.89
C VAL A 6 -9.06 -17.78 19.62
N ALA A 7 -10.35 -17.42 19.63
CA ALA A 7 -11.23 -17.53 18.45
C ALA A 7 -11.51 -16.14 17.90
N ILE A 8 -11.18 -15.93 16.64
CA ILE A 8 -11.40 -14.67 15.93
C ILE A 8 -12.14 -14.89 14.62
N THR A 9 -12.81 -13.84 14.17
CA THR A 9 -13.47 -13.81 12.84
C THR A 9 -12.90 -12.67 12.02
N VAL A 10 -12.47 -12.99 10.80
CA VAL A 10 -11.97 -12.05 9.81
C VAL A 10 -12.98 -11.89 8.67
N SER A 11 -12.89 -10.76 7.92
CA SER A 11 -13.77 -10.53 6.78
C SER A 11 -13.53 -11.55 5.67
N ASN A 12 -14.60 -11.92 4.96
CA ASN A 12 -14.53 -12.72 3.74
C ASN A 12 -13.69 -12.06 2.63
N ASP A 13 -13.42 -10.77 2.72
CA ASP A 13 -12.52 -10.05 1.80
C ASP A 13 -11.09 -10.59 1.81
N TYR A 14 -10.70 -11.33 2.86
CA TYR A 14 -9.40 -11.97 2.98
C TYR A 14 -9.37 -13.44 2.54
N GLU A 15 -10.45 -13.97 1.98
CA GLU A 15 -10.44 -15.32 1.40
C GLU A 15 -9.40 -15.47 0.31
N ILE A 16 -8.72 -16.62 0.28
CA ILE A 16 -7.70 -16.95 -0.73
C ILE A 16 -8.32 -17.95 -1.72
N ASN A 17 -9.09 -17.42 -2.66
CA ASN A 17 -9.75 -18.18 -3.73
C ASN A 17 -9.39 -17.59 -5.11
N ASP A 18 -9.84 -18.24 -6.18
CA ASP A 18 -9.49 -17.81 -7.53
C ASP A 18 -10.01 -16.42 -7.87
N THR A 19 -11.15 -16.01 -7.29
CA THR A 19 -11.69 -14.66 -7.45
C THR A 19 -10.77 -13.63 -6.77
N ALA A 20 -10.29 -13.91 -5.58
CA ALA A 20 -9.35 -13.04 -4.86
C ALA A 20 -8.00 -12.93 -5.58
N LYS A 21 -7.48 -14.05 -6.08
CA LYS A 21 -6.24 -14.07 -6.88
C LYS A 21 -6.38 -13.23 -8.15
N GLN A 22 -7.50 -13.38 -8.85
CA GLN A 22 -7.78 -12.59 -10.07
C GLN A 22 -7.93 -11.11 -9.75
N LYS A 23 -8.64 -10.75 -8.68
CA LYS A 23 -8.78 -9.36 -8.23
C LYS A 23 -7.41 -8.75 -7.88
N TYR A 24 -6.57 -9.50 -7.15
CA TYR A 24 -5.21 -9.09 -6.81
C TYR A 24 -4.38 -8.84 -8.08
N LEU A 25 -4.36 -9.81 -9.00
CA LEU A 25 -3.66 -9.66 -10.29
C LEU A 25 -4.15 -8.44 -11.06
N THR A 26 -5.46 -8.24 -11.17
CA THR A 26 -6.07 -7.09 -11.87
C THR A 26 -5.54 -5.77 -11.30
N ASN A 27 -5.50 -5.62 -9.98
CA ASN A 27 -5.00 -4.42 -9.33
C ASN A 27 -3.49 -4.20 -9.60
N VAL A 28 -2.71 -5.27 -9.57
CA VAL A 28 -1.27 -5.19 -9.84
C VAL A 28 -1.01 -4.82 -11.31
N LEU A 29 -1.74 -5.40 -12.24
CA LEU A 29 -1.57 -5.16 -13.68
C LEU A 29 -1.79 -3.71 -14.08
N GLN A 30 -2.64 -2.96 -13.35
CA GLN A 30 -2.85 -1.53 -13.60
C GLN A 30 -1.56 -0.70 -13.58
N SER A 31 -0.53 -1.18 -12.87
CA SER A 31 0.77 -0.51 -12.78
C SER A 31 1.73 -0.83 -13.94
N TYR A 32 1.39 -1.78 -14.82
CA TYR A 32 2.32 -2.31 -15.83
C TYR A 32 2.05 -1.84 -17.26
N GLY A 33 1.05 -0.98 -17.50
CA GLY A 33 0.79 -0.39 -18.82
C GLY A 33 0.28 -1.39 -19.86
N ALA A 34 0.56 -1.13 -21.14
CA ALA A 34 -0.03 -1.86 -22.27
C ALA A 34 0.30 -3.35 -22.30
N ASP A 35 1.50 -3.74 -21.87
CA ASP A 35 1.98 -5.12 -21.91
C ASP A 35 1.17 -6.06 -20.98
N ALA A 36 0.44 -5.48 -20.04
CA ALA A 36 -0.42 -6.19 -19.10
C ALA A 36 -1.82 -6.54 -19.65
N TYR A 37 -2.18 -5.99 -20.81
CA TYR A 37 -3.53 -6.12 -21.37
C TYR A 37 -3.52 -6.78 -22.75
N LYS A 38 -4.62 -7.48 -23.08
CA LYS A 38 -4.77 -8.11 -24.37
C LYS A 38 -5.04 -7.06 -25.44
N GLN A 39 -4.19 -7.00 -26.47
CA GLN A 39 -4.43 -6.15 -27.62
C GLN A 39 -5.65 -6.64 -28.41
N VAL A 40 -6.54 -5.72 -28.77
CA VAL A 40 -7.67 -5.97 -29.66
C VAL A 40 -7.17 -5.90 -31.10
N THR A 41 -7.32 -7.00 -31.85
CA THR A 41 -6.82 -7.12 -33.22
C THR A 41 -7.90 -7.41 -34.25
N ASP A 42 -9.12 -7.65 -33.82
CA ASP A 42 -10.29 -7.97 -34.67
C ASP A 42 -11.06 -6.72 -35.12
N ARG A 43 -10.70 -5.56 -34.59
CA ARG A 43 -11.20 -4.23 -35.00
C ARG A 43 -10.10 -3.18 -34.87
N ASP A 44 -10.27 -2.07 -35.59
CA ASP A 44 -9.32 -0.94 -35.60
C ASP A 44 -9.89 0.36 -34.99
N THR A 45 -11.17 0.37 -34.63
CA THR A 45 -11.88 1.58 -34.19
C THR A 45 -12.09 1.57 -32.68
N VAL A 46 -11.70 2.67 -32.03
CA VAL A 46 -11.84 2.86 -30.57
C VAL A 46 -13.31 2.97 -30.19
N ALA A 47 -13.71 2.18 -29.22
CA ALA A 47 -15.04 2.22 -28.61
C ALA A 47 -14.97 2.68 -27.15
N ASP A 48 -16.12 3.08 -26.61
CA ASP A 48 -16.27 3.26 -25.18
C ASP A 48 -16.04 1.91 -24.48
N GLY A 49 -15.35 1.91 -23.34
CA GLY A 49 -14.93 0.69 -22.64
C GLY A 49 -13.53 0.21 -22.98
N ASP A 50 -12.86 0.81 -23.97
CA ASP A 50 -11.51 0.41 -24.34
C ASP A 50 -10.42 1.02 -23.46
N TYR A 51 -9.32 0.32 -23.35
CA TYR A 51 -8.02 0.89 -23.04
C TYR A 51 -7.30 1.23 -24.34
N VAL A 52 -6.77 2.44 -24.46
CA VAL A 52 -6.17 2.91 -25.70
C VAL A 52 -4.77 3.45 -25.47
N LYS A 53 -3.80 2.89 -26.16
CA LYS A 53 -2.42 3.38 -26.13
C LYS A 53 -2.29 4.56 -27.10
N VAL A 54 -1.84 5.70 -26.60
CA VAL A 54 -1.69 6.94 -27.38
C VAL A 54 -0.38 7.66 -27.09
N ASP A 55 0.03 8.48 -28.06
CA ASP A 55 0.85 9.67 -27.81
C ASP A 55 -0.08 10.88 -27.83
N TYR A 56 0.15 11.88 -26.99
CA TYR A 56 -0.59 13.14 -27.07
C TYR A 56 0.29 14.37 -26.87
N THR A 57 -0.15 15.49 -27.45
CA THR A 57 0.47 16.80 -27.27
C THR A 57 -0.59 17.87 -27.19
N GLY A 58 -0.55 18.67 -26.12
CA GLY A 58 -1.43 19.83 -25.91
C GLY A 58 -0.84 21.10 -26.46
N TYR A 59 -1.69 21.88 -27.13
CA TYR A 59 -1.34 23.16 -27.73
C TYR A 59 -2.22 24.28 -27.21
N LYS A 60 -1.61 25.36 -26.75
CA LYS A 60 -2.26 26.64 -26.45
C LYS A 60 -1.79 27.65 -27.44
N ASP A 61 -2.72 28.32 -28.13
CA ASP A 61 -2.44 29.33 -29.19
C ASP A 61 -1.47 28.77 -30.26
N GLY A 62 -1.60 27.49 -30.61
CA GLY A 62 -0.78 26.81 -31.60
C GLY A 62 0.63 26.45 -31.16
N LYS A 63 0.99 26.62 -29.88
CA LYS A 63 2.28 26.23 -29.28
C LYS A 63 2.08 25.16 -28.26
N ALA A 64 2.93 24.13 -28.31
CA ALA A 64 2.96 23.10 -27.27
C ALA A 64 3.32 23.73 -25.90
N PHE A 65 2.64 23.30 -24.83
CA PHE A 65 2.90 23.80 -23.48
C PHE A 65 3.53 22.72 -22.59
N ASP A 66 4.26 23.16 -21.58
CA ASP A 66 4.98 22.28 -20.66
C ASP A 66 3.99 21.43 -19.83
N GLY A 67 4.27 20.13 -19.72
CA GLY A 67 3.40 19.16 -19.05
C GLY A 67 2.20 18.71 -19.88
N GLY A 68 2.00 19.27 -21.10
CA GLY A 68 0.89 18.93 -21.99
C GLY A 68 1.14 17.74 -22.91
N SER A 69 2.29 17.05 -22.82
CA SER A 69 2.66 15.98 -23.76
C SER A 69 3.12 14.72 -23.05
N ALA A 70 2.74 13.57 -23.60
CA ALA A 70 3.30 12.29 -23.18
C ALA A 70 3.25 11.27 -24.34
N THR A 71 4.04 10.21 -24.23
CA THR A 71 4.13 9.13 -25.22
C THR A 71 3.85 7.79 -24.57
N ASP A 72 3.31 6.85 -25.35
CA ASP A 72 3.02 5.48 -24.92
C ASP A 72 2.09 5.38 -23.68
N VAL A 73 1.20 6.35 -23.53
CA VAL A 73 0.26 6.38 -22.39
C VAL A 73 -0.92 5.47 -22.69
N MET A 74 -1.29 4.64 -21.71
CA MET A 74 -2.52 3.85 -21.75
C MET A 74 -3.67 4.65 -21.11
N LEU A 75 -4.68 4.96 -21.90
CA LEU A 75 -5.87 5.69 -21.45
C LEU A 75 -7.03 4.74 -21.22
N ASP A 76 -7.72 4.90 -20.12
CA ASP A 76 -9.07 4.37 -19.88
C ASP A 76 -10.07 5.37 -20.44
N VAL A 77 -10.68 5.01 -21.55
CA VAL A 77 -11.57 5.91 -22.30
C VAL A 77 -12.85 6.22 -21.51
N THR A 78 -13.41 5.23 -20.83
CA THR A 78 -14.65 5.36 -20.06
C THR A 78 -14.46 6.25 -18.83
N ASN A 79 -13.38 6.03 -18.08
CA ASN A 79 -13.14 6.74 -16.84
C ASN A 79 -12.35 8.04 -17.02
N ASN A 80 -12.01 8.42 -18.26
CA ASN A 80 -11.25 9.63 -18.58
C ASN A 80 -9.98 9.74 -17.72
N SER A 81 -9.20 8.65 -17.64
CA SER A 81 -8.02 8.53 -16.80
C SER A 81 -6.87 7.82 -17.50
N GLN A 82 -5.68 7.92 -16.93
CA GLN A 82 -4.60 6.99 -17.24
C GLN A 82 -4.87 5.66 -16.53
N VAL A 83 -4.68 4.55 -17.23
CA VAL A 83 -4.80 3.22 -16.61
C VAL A 83 -3.79 3.11 -15.46
N GLY A 84 -4.28 2.82 -14.26
CA GLY A 84 -3.47 2.78 -13.02
C GLY A 84 -2.97 4.14 -12.53
N GLY A 85 -3.48 5.25 -13.07
CA GLY A 85 -3.06 6.61 -12.76
C GLY A 85 -4.21 7.55 -12.41
N SER A 86 -3.90 8.85 -12.49
CA SER A 86 -4.86 9.91 -12.15
C SER A 86 -5.87 10.14 -13.28
N SER A 87 -7.03 10.69 -12.92
CA SER A 87 -8.00 11.19 -13.87
C SER A 87 -7.46 12.43 -14.58
N PHE A 88 -7.85 12.59 -15.85
CA PHE A 88 -7.60 13.79 -16.63
C PHE A 88 -8.73 14.82 -16.43
N ILE A 89 -8.51 16.03 -16.97
CA ILE A 89 -9.56 17.05 -17.05
C ILE A 89 -10.72 16.56 -17.92
N ASP A 90 -11.92 17.02 -17.64
CA ASP A 90 -13.14 16.55 -18.30
C ASP A 90 -13.05 16.61 -19.83
N GLY A 91 -13.40 15.49 -20.46
CA GLY A 91 -13.44 15.38 -21.91
C GLY A 91 -12.10 15.09 -22.59
N PHE A 92 -11.02 14.87 -21.83
CA PHE A 92 -9.69 14.61 -22.39
C PHE A 92 -9.65 13.37 -23.30
N THR A 93 -10.29 12.27 -22.93
CA THR A 93 -10.31 11.03 -23.75
C THR A 93 -11.38 11.03 -24.84
N LYS A 94 -12.36 11.93 -24.78
CA LYS A 94 -13.49 11.96 -25.70
C LYS A 94 -13.12 12.05 -27.19
N PRO A 95 -12.09 12.82 -27.60
CA PRO A 95 -11.72 12.96 -29.01
C PRO A 95 -11.23 11.67 -29.68
N ILE A 96 -10.76 10.70 -28.91
CA ILE A 96 -10.23 9.45 -29.48
C ILE A 96 -11.31 8.38 -29.71
N ILE A 97 -12.53 8.56 -29.17
CA ILE A 97 -13.65 7.64 -29.40
C ILE A 97 -14.04 7.70 -30.88
N GLY A 98 -14.11 6.54 -31.55
CA GLY A 98 -14.39 6.43 -32.98
C GLY A 98 -13.18 6.62 -33.88
N ALA A 99 -12.00 6.97 -33.35
CA ALA A 99 -10.76 7.02 -34.11
C ALA A 99 -10.23 5.61 -34.39
N LYS A 100 -9.42 5.47 -35.43
CA LYS A 100 -8.77 4.20 -35.79
C LYS A 100 -7.33 4.13 -35.30
N VAL A 101 -6.84 2.92 -35.12
CA VAL A 101 -5.42 2.70 -34.87
C VAL A 101 -4.60 3.28 -36.03
N GLY A 102 -3.64 4.14 -35.70
CA GLY A 102 -2.81 4.89 -36.65
C GLY A 102 -3.31 6.31 -36.92
N ASP A 103 -4.54 6.65 -36.54
CA ASP A 103 -5.07 7.99 -36.75
C ASP A 103 -4.39 9.02 -35.84
N LYS A 104 -4.33 10.25 -36.39
CA LYS A 104 -4.07 11.48 -35.63
C LYS A 104 -5.35 12.27 -35.52
N VAL A 105 -5.85 12.43 -34.31
CA VAL A 105 -7.08 13.17 -34.03
C VAL A 105 -6.80 14.35 -33.12
N LYS A 106 -7.65 15.39 -33.23
CA LYS A 106 -7.56 16.60 -32.39
C LYS A 106 -8.87 16.81 -31.67
N GLY A 107 -8.78 17.36 -30.48
CA GLY A 107 -9.93 17.76 -29.73
C GLY A 107 -9.63 18.92 -28.80
N ASP A 108 -10.59 19.79 -28.65
CA ASP A 108 -10.50 20.92 -27.74
C ASP A 108 -10.98 20.49 -26.35
N VAL A 109 -10.20 20.82 -25.32
CA VAL A 109 -10.46 20.50 -23.92
C VAL A 109 -10.30 21.76 -23.10
N THR A 110 -11.23 22.01 -22.18
CA THR A 110 -11.20 23.20 -21.31
C THR A 110 -10.72 22.83 -19.91
N PHE A 111 -9.70 23.52 -19.44
CA PHE A 111 -9.22 23.38 -18.08
C PHE A 111 -10.21 23.99 -17.06
N PRO A 112 -10.38 23.42 -15.87
CA PRO A 112 -11.16 24.03 -14.79
C PRO A 112 -10.62 25.42 -14.42
N GLU A 113 -11.50 26.29 -13.90
CA GLU A 113 -11.12 27.63 -13.44
C GLU A 113 -10.10 27.60 -12.28
N ASP A 114 -10.11 26.53 -11.49
CA ASP A 114 -9.27 26.28 -10.32
C ASP A 114 -8.24 25.16 -10.54
N TYR A 115 -7.76 24.99 -11.77
CA TYR A 115 -6.79 23.93 -12.11
C TYR A 115 -5.47 24.04 -11.36
N GLY A 116 -5.16 25.23 -10.81
CA GLY A 116 -3.94 25.47 -10.04
C GLY A 116 -2.72 25.87 -10.88
N ASN A 117 -2.95 26.19 -12.16
CA ASN A 117 -1.95 26.78 -13.06
C ASN A 117 -2.56 28.02 -13.72
N ASP A 118 -2.06 29.21 -13.37
CA ASP A 118 -2.62 30.49 -13.81
C ASP A 118 -2.65 30.64 -15.33
N ASP A 119 -1.73 30.01 -16.06
CA ASP A 119 -1.68 30.05 -17.51
C ASP A 119 -2.72 29.14 -18.18
N LEU A 120 -3.27 28.19 -17.45
CA LEU A 120 -4.19 27.17 -17.94
C LEU A 120 -5.61 27.29 -17.33
N ASN A 121 -5.77 27.95 -16.19
CA ASN A 121 -7.07 28.10 -15.52
C ASN A 121 -8.14 28.66 -16.50
N GLY A 122 -9.23 27.89 -16.66
CA GLY A 122 -10.34 28.23 -17.54
C GLY A 122 -10.02 28.26 -19.05
N GLN A 123 -8.79 27.88 -19.45
CA GLN A 123 -8.36 27.94 -20.85
C GLN A 123 -8.82 26.73 -21.65
N THR A 124 -9.26 26.96 -22.87
CA THR A 124 -9.47 25.90 -23.85
C THR A 124 -8.20 25.72 -24.67
N VAL A 125 -7.71 24.47 -24.70
CA VAL A 125 -6.51 24.05 -25.44
C VAL A 125 -6.87 22.95 -26.41
N THR A 126 -6.05 22.76 -27.45
CA THR A 126 -6.23 21.67 -28.40
C THR A 126 -5.24 20.57 -28.10
N PHE A 127 -5.72 19.34 -27.83
CA PHE A 127 -4.87 18.16 -27.78
C PHE A 127 -4.87 17.44 -29.12
N GLU A 128 -3.69 17.04 -29.56
CA GLU A 128 -3.48 16.16 -30.70
C GLU A 128 -3.08 14.78 -30.17
N TYR A 129 -3.78 13.73 -30.60
CA TYR A 129 -3.54 12.35 -30.21
C TYR A 129 -3.10 11.53 -31.41
N THR A 130 -2.16 10.60 -31.20
CA THR A 130 -1.85 9.52 -32.14
C THR A 130 -2.30 8.22 -31.51
N VAL A 131 -3.27 7.52 -32.10
CA VAL A 131 -3.80 6.26 -31.61
C VAL A 131 -2.84 5.13 -32.01
N LYS A 132 -2.23 4.46 -31.04
CA LYS A 132 -1.20 3.41 -31.30
C LYS A 132 -1.74 1.99 -31.22
N GLY A 133 -2.77 1.77 -30.40
CA GLY A 133 -3.39 0.45 -30.24
C GLY A 133 -4.59 0.50 -29.32
N ILE A 134 -5.43 -0.52 -29.47
CA ILE A 134 -6.63 -0.75 -28.65
C ILE A 134 -6.39 -1.99 -27.81
N TYR A 135 -6.79 -1.97 -26.55
CA TYR A 135 -6.63 -3.05 -25.60
C TYR A 135 -7.94 -3.31 -24.86
N SER A 136 -8.16 -4.56 -24.46
CA SER A 136 -9.30 -4.92 -23.64
C SER A 136 -9.10 -4.36 -22.22
N ALA A 137 -10.13 -3.72 -21.66
CA ALA A 137 -10.14 -3.34 -20.26
C ALA A 137 -10.26 -4.57 -19.32
N ASP A 138 -10.73 -5.71 -19.87
CA ASP A 138 -10.75 -6.96 -19.13
C ASP A 138 -9.32 -7.52 -19.05
N PRO A 139 -8.77 -7.67 -17.85
CA PRO A 139 -7.45 -8.24 -17.69
C PRO A 139 -7.43 -9.69 -18.11
N VAL A 140 -6.27 -10.16 -18.54
CA VAL A 140 -6.06 -11.58 -18.80
C VAL A 140 -6.33 -12.36 -17.50
N ALA A 141 -7.12 -13.45 -17.60
CA ALA A 141 -7.34 -14.31 -16.45
C ALA A 141 -6.02 -14.95 -16.01
N LEU A 142 -5.79 -15.04 -14.70
CA LEU A 142 -4.56 -15.65 -14.16
C LEU A 142 -4.33 -17.05 -14.74
N ALA A 143 -5.39 -17.84 -14.86
CA ALA A 143 -5.32 -19.19 -15.42
C ALA A 143 -4.91 -19.24 -16.91
N ASP A 144 -5.13 -18.14 -17.65
CA ASP A 144 -4.87 -18.06 -19.09
C ASP A 144 -3.55 -17.34 -19.42
N MET A 145 -2.87 -16.75 -18.43
CA MET A 145 -1.58 -16.10 -18.66
C MET A 145 -0.50 -17.14 -18.99
N THR A 146 0.11 -16.99 -20.15
CA THR A 146 1.27 -17.81 -20.53
C THR A 146 2.53 -17.37 -19.81
N ASP A 147 3.52 -18.26 -19.68
CA ASP A 147 4.83 -17.94 -19.10
C ASP A 147 5.52 -16.78 -19.85
N GLU A 148 5.35 -16.69 -21.17
CA GLU A 148 5.88 -15.58 -21.97
C GLU A 148 5.25 -14.23 -21.56
N GLN A 149 3.93 -14.18 -21.37
CA GLN A 149 3.23 -12.99 -20.88
C GLN A 149 3.68 -12.62 -19.47
N VAL A 150 3.78 -13.61 -18.56
CA VAL A 150 4.27 -13.40 -17.20
C VAL A 150 5.68 -12.83 -17.22
N ASN A 151 6.59 -13.43 -18.00
CA ASN A 151 7.97 -12.95 -18.12
C ASN A 151 8.04 -11.54 -18.72
N THR A 152 7.19 -11.21 -19.69
CA THR A 152 7.11 -9.87 -20.28
C THR A 152 6.73 -8.82 -19.22
N VAL A 153 5.73 -9.10 -18.39
CA VAL A 153 5.21 -8.17 -17.39
C VAL A 153 6.09 -8.14 -16.13
N PHE A 154 6.38 -9.33 -15.58
CA PHE A 154 6.98 -9.47 -14.24
C PHE A 154 8.43 -9.94 -14.24
N GLY A 155 9.03 -10.23 -15.40
CA GLY A 155 10.37 -10.80 -15.51
C GLY A 155 11.47 -9.96 -14.85
N LYS A 156 11.34 -8.63 -14.85
CA LYS A 156 12.25 -7.71 -14.14
C LYS A 156 12.22 -7.88 -12.61
N ALA A 157 11.11 -8.37 -12.07
CA ALA A 157 10.95 -8.71 -10.66
C ALA A 157 11.32 -10.18 -10.36
N GLY A 158 11.82 -10.93 -11.35
CA GLY A 158 12.24 -12.32 -11.18
C GLY A 158 11.12 -13.34 -11.30
N VAL A 159 9.89 -12.93 -11.65
CA VAL A 159 8.74 -13.83 -11.85
C VAL A 159 8.59 -14.08 -13.34
N THR A 160 8.84 -15.30 -13.79
CA THR A 160 8.96 -15.64 -15.22
C THR A 160 7.99 -16.71 -15.70
N THR A 161 7.25 -17.35 -14.77
CA THR A 161 6.26 -18.38 -15.10
C THR A 161 4.93 -18.12 -14.38
N ASN A 162 3.83 -18.63 -14.96
CA ASN A 162 2.51 -18.54 -14.34
C ASN A 162 2.46 -19.22 -12.96
N ALA A 163 3.14 -20.34 -12.79
CA ALA A 163 3.24 -21.02 -11.51
C ALA A 163 3.91 -20.17 -10.45
N GLN A 164 5.01 -19.47 -10.79
CA GLN A 164 5.68 -18.52 -9.88
C GLN A 164 4.78 -17.34 -9.54
N LEU A 165 4.08 -16.78 -10.54
CA LEU A 165 3.14 -15.67 -10.32
C LEU A 165 2.00 -16.09 -9.38
N THR A 166 1.40 -17.24 -9.59
CA THR A 166 0.33 -17.79 -8.74
C THR A 166 0.82 -17.98 -7.31
N THR A 167 2.01 -18.55 -7.13
CA THR A 167 2.62 -18.73 -5.81
C THR A 167 2.89 -17.40 -5.11
N GLN A 168 3.38 -16.40 -5.85
CA GLN A 168 3.60 -15.07 -5.28
C GLN A 168 2.28 -14.39 -4.86
N ILE A 169 1.25 -14.47 -5.70
CA ILE A 169 -0.08 -13.93 -5.36
C ILE A 169 -0.65 -14.61 -4.11
N GLU A 170 -0.54 -15.94 -4.02
CA GLU A 170 -0.98 -16.68 -2.83
C GLU A 170 -0.20 -16.26 -1.56
N LYS A 171 1.10 -16.06 -1.69
CA LYS A 171 1.94 -15.57 -0.58
C LYS A 171 1.49 -14.17 -0.13
N ASP A 172 1.24 -13.28 -1.06
CA ASP A 172 0.84 -11.90 -0.75
C ASP A 172 -0.57 -11.84 -0.12
N LEU A 173 -1.51 -12.66 -0.61
CA LEU A 173 -2.84 -12.78 -0.01
C LEU A 173 -2.80 -13.40 1.38
N LYS A 174 -1.95 -14.42 1.61
CA LYS A 174 -1.71 -14.98 2.94
C LYS A 174 -1.13 -13.93 3.89
N GLN A 175 -0.22 -13.08 3.42
CA GLN A 175 0.32 -11.99 4.22
C GLN A 175 -0.76 -10.96 4.61
N GLN A 176 -1.69 -10.65 3.70
CA GLN A 176 -2.82 -9.77 3.99
C GLN A 176 -3.76 -10.39 5.04
N LEU A 177 -4.10 -11.67 4.89
CA LEU A 177 -4.91 -12.40 5.86
C LEU A 177 -4.20 -12.44 7.23
N TYR A 178 -2.92 -12.80 7.27
CA TYR A 178 -2.13 -12.80 8.50
C TYR A 178 -2.13 -11.44 9.21
N SER A 179 -1.99 -10.35 8.46
CA SER A 179 -2.06 -9.01 9.03
C SER A 179 -3.43 -8.72 9.66
N ALA A 180 -4.52 -9.15 9.01
CA ALA A 180 -5.88 -9.01 9.55
C ALA A 180 -6.11 -9.87 10.80
N GLU A 181 -5.56 -11.08 10.82
CA GLU A 181 -5.59 -11.98 11.99
C GLU A 181 -4.86 -11.35 13.18
N VAL A 182 -3.65 -10.83 12.96
CA VAL A 182 -2.85 -10.14 13.97
C VAL A 182 -3.61 -8.95 14.57
N ASP A 183 -4.25 -8.14 13.75
CA ASP A 183 -5.03 -6.99 14.23
C ASP A 183 -6.23 -7.43 15.08
N LYS A 184 -6.94 -8.49 14.66
CA LYS A 184 -8.05 -9.07 15.44
C LYS A 184 -7.58 -9.66 16.75
N ILE A 185 -6.44 -10.35 16.74
CA ILE A 185 -5.84 -10.95 17.96
C ILE A 185 -5.39 -9.85 18.93
N LYS A 186 -4.73 -8.79 18.46
CA LYS A 186 -4.36 -7.65 19.31
C LYS A 186 -5.60 -7.03 19.96
N SER A 187 -6.64 -6.75 19.18
CA SER A 187 -7.89 -6.21 19.70
C SER A 187 -8.52 -7.14 20.72
N TYR A 188 -8.65 -8.44 20.41
CA TYR A 188 -9.19 -9.44 21.34
C TYR A 188 -8.40 -9.47 22.65
N MET A 189 -7.07 -9.48 22.58
CA MET A 189 -6.22 -9.56 23.76
C MET A 189 -6.30 -8.28 24.61
N ILE A 190 -6.40 -7.11 24.00
CA ILE A 190 -6.60 -5.83 24.70
C ILE A 190 -7.97 -5.82 25.42
N ASP A 191 -9.03 -6.20 24.73
CA ASP A 191 -10.40 -6.16 25.25
C ASP A 191 -10.63 -7.16 26.39
N ASN A 192 -9.92 -8.29 26.35
CA ASN A 192 -10.05 -9.36 27.34
C ASN A 192 -8.92 -9.39 28.40
N SER A 193 -8.10 -8.34 28.48
CA SER A 193 -7.05 -8.19 29.48
C SER A 193 -7.24 -6.93 30.30
N THR A 194 -6.85 -6.98 31.57
CA THR A 194 -6.77 -5.78 32.41
C THR A 194 -5.31 -5.33 32.46
N VAL A 195 -5.04 -4.16 31.90
CA VAL A 195 -3.72 -3.52 31.93
C VAL A 195 -3.87 -2.11 32.49
N GLU A 196 -3.29 -1.86 33.64
CA GLU A 196 -3.23 -0.53 34.23
C GLU A 196 -1.93 0.16 33.75
N ILE A 197 -2.09 1.27 33.04
CA ILE A 197 -0.97 2.07 32.56
C ILE A 197 -0.87 3.29 33.49
N PRO A 198 0.28 3.50 34.18
CA PRO A 198 0.45 4.70 34.99
C PRO A 198 0.35 5.98 34.14
N ASP A 199 -0.41 6.95 34.60
CA ASP A 199 -0.66 8.20 33.87
C ASP A 199 0.65 8.92 33.50
N GLU A 200 1.63 8.93 34.40
CA GLU A 200 2.95 9.54 34.16
C GLU A 200 3.69 8.85 33.00
N TYR A 201 3.59 7.53 32.91
CA TYR A 201 4.22 6.77 31.84
C TYR A 201 3.56 7.06 30.49
N LEU A 202 2.23 7.02 30.43
CA LEU A 202 1.48 7.35 29.20
C LEU A 202 1.77 8.79 28.74
N GLN A 203 1.80 9.74 29.68
CA GLN A 203 2.08 11.13 29.35
C GLN A 203 3.52 11.33 28.84
N ALA A 204 4.50 10.64 29.42
CA ALA A 204 5.88 10.68 28.95
C ALA A 204 6.00 10.15 27.50
N ARG A 205 5.41 8.98 27.21
CA ARG A 205 5.38 8.40 25.86
C ARG A 205 4.67 9.33 24.86
N LEU A 206 3.55 9.95 25.24
CA LEU A 206 2.83 10.91 24.41
C LEU A 206 3.66 12.15 24.08
N ASN A 207 4.37 12.69 25.06
CA ASN A 207 5.23 13.84 24.86
C ASN A 207 6.40 13.52 23.91
N GLU A 208 7.01 12.34 24.04
CA GLU A 208 8.05 11.86 23.13
C GLU A 208 7.51 11.69 21.71
N TYR A 209 6.32 11.10 21.56
CA TYR A 209 5.68 10.94 20.26
C TYR A 209 5.41 12.29 19.58
N ILE A 210 4.82 13.26 20.31
CA ILE A 210 4.54 14.60 19.79
C ILE A 210 5.83 15.31 19.38
N ALA A 211 6.90 15.16 20.15
CA ALA A 211 8.20 15.77 19.84
C ALA A 211 8.81 15.16 18.56
N SER A 212 8.82 13.83 18.42
CA SER A 212 9.29 13.12 17.23
C SER A 212 8.45 13.46 16.00
N PHE A 213 7.13 13.38 16.11
CA PHE A 213 6.22 13.75 15.04
C PHE A 213 6.45 15.17 14.54
N THR A 214 6.61 16.12 15.47
CA THR A 214 6.86 17.54 15.15
C THR A 214 8.19 17.70 14.42
N LYS A 215 9.25 17.07 14.92
CA LYS A 215 10.59 17.12 14.32
C LYS A 215 10.63 16.55 12.90
N GLU A 216 9.90 15.48 12.65
CA GLU A 216 9.93 14.77 11.37
C GLU A 216 9.05 15.41 10.29
N ASN A 217 7.92 16.00 10.71
CA ASN A 217 6.87 16.42 9.76
C ASN A 217 6.71 17.94 9.64
N VAL A 218 7.07 18.70 10.68
CA VAL A 218 6.85 20.14 10.70
C VAL A 218 8.12 20.86 10.24
N LYS A 219 8.03 21.56 9.10
CA LYS A 219 9.17 22.29 8.51
C LYS A 219 9.54 23.50 9.37
N ASP A 220 10.80 23.94 9.25
CA ASP A 220 11.30 25.14 9.90
C ASP A 220 10.41 26.37 9.63
N GLY A 221 10.05 27.08 10.69
CA GLY A 221 9.15 28.25 10.63
C GLY A 221 7.65 27.91 10.58
N GLN A 222 7.27 26.64 10.56
CA GLN A 222 5.89 26.19 10.68
C GLN A 222 5.59 25.74 12.12
N THR A 223 4.36 25.90 12.59
CA THR A 223 3.91 25.37 13.87
C THR A 223 3.15 24.05 13.68
N LEU A 224 3.20 23.15 14.69
CA LEU A 224 2.40 21.91 14.69
C LEU A 224 0.92 22.19 14.44
N LYS A 225 0.36 23.25 15.05
CA LYS A 225 -1.03 23.69 14.84
C LYS A 225 -1.33 23.96 13.36
N LYS A 226 -0.46 24.70 12.67
CA LYS A 226 -0.64 25.03 11.24
C LYS A 226 -0.50 23.78 10.38
N TYR A 227 0.47 22.93 10.69
CA TYR A 227 0.69 21.66 9.98
C TYR A 227 -0.54 20.74 10.06
N LEU A 228 -1.04 20.48 11.28
CA LEU A 228 -2.22 19.63 11.50
C LEU A 228 -3.48 20.17 10.83
N LYS A 229 -3.68 21.51 10.90
CA LYS A 229 -4.84 22.12 10.24
C LYS A 229 -4.79 21.99 8.72
N SER A 230 -3.60 22.19 8.11
CA SER A 230 -3.45 22.17 6.65
C SER A 230 -3.50 20.75 6.05
N ASN A 231 -2.93 19.76 6.76
CA ASN A 231 -2.78 18.40 6.22
C ASN A 231 -3.89 17.44 6.65
N TYR A 232 -4.47 17.66 7.84
CA TYR A 232 -5.44 16.72 8.44
C TYR A 232 -6.76 17.38 8.83
N ASN A 233 -6.89 18.70 8.67
CA ASN A 233 -8.02 19.48 9.14
C ASN A 233 -8.34 19.28 10.65
N MET A 234 -7.30 19.04 11.48
CA MET A 234 -7.41 18.75 12.91
C MET A 234 -6.85 19.90 13.75
N THR A 235 -7.37 20.04 14.99
CA THR A 235 -6.74 20.82 16.05
C THR A 235 -5.63 20.02 16.73
N VAL A 236 -4.75 20.68 17.51
CA VAL A 236 -3.74 20.00 18.31
C VAL A 236 -4.38 19.07 19.32
N ASP A 237 -5.45 19.51 19.99
CA ASP A 237 -6.15 18.71 21.00
C ASP A 237 -6.76 17.43 20.39
N GLN A 238 -7.43 17.55 19.24
CA GLN A 238 -7.97 16.39 18.51
C GLN A 238 -6.90 15.38 18.11
N ALA A 239 -5.77 15.87 17.61
CA ALA A 239 -4.64 15.01 17.26
C ALA A 239 -4.03 14.35 18.50
N THR A 240 -3.88 15.10 19.59
CA THR A 240 -3.33 14.61 20.86
C THR A 240 -4.18 13.50 21.46
N GLU A 241 -5.52 13.66 21.50
CA GLU A 241 -6.42 12.60 21.98
C GLU A 241 -6.31 11.33 21.12
N LYS A 242 -6.31 11.46 19.79
CA LYS A 242 -6.16 10.32 18.90
C LYS A 242 -4.80 9.63 19.08
N TRP A 243 -3.72 10.38 19.25
CA TRP A 243 -2.40 9.82 19.51
C TRP A 243 -2.33 9.13 20.87
N LYS A 244 -3.01 9.68 21.88
CA LYS A 244 -3.10 9.08 23.22
C LYS A 244 -3.85 7.75 23.19
N GLU A 245 -4.96 7.65 22.45
CA GLU A 245 -5.70 6.40 22.24
C GLU A 245 -4.80 5.33 21.59
N ASN A 246 -4.17 5.67 20.46
CA ASN A 246 -3.30 4.74 19.74
C ASN A 246 -2.11 4.28 20.60
N LEU A 247 -1.48 5.20 21.35
CA LEU A 247 -0.39 4.86 22.26
C LEU A 247 -0.85 3.97 23.42
N THR A 248 -2.05 4.20 23.92
CA THR A 248 -2.63 3.34 24.97
C THR A 248 -2.73 1.91 24.49
N ASP A 249 -3.24 1.66 23.29
CA ASP A 249 -3.38 0.32 22.72
C ASP A 249 -2.01 -0.29 22.37
N GLN A 250 -1.07 0.51 21.88
CA GLN A 250 0.30 0.07 21.65
C GLN A 250 0.95 -0.37 22.97
N ILE A 251 0.86 0.42 24.03
CA ILE A 251 1.44 0.09 25.35
C ILE A 251 0.79 -1.16 25.94
N LYS A 252 -0.54 -1.30 25.83
CA LYS A 252 -1.23 -2.52 26.25
C LYS A 252 -0.72 -3.73 25.48
N THR A 253 -0.56 -3.60 24.17
CA THR A 253 0.00 -4.67 23.32
C THR A 253 1.42 -5.05 23.78
N GLU A 254 2.29 -4.07 23.99
CA GLU A 254 3.66 -4.29 24.47
C GLU A 254 3.67 -5.06 25.82
N PHE A 255 2.81 -4.70 26.75
CA PHE A 255 2.73 -5.37 28.06
C PHE A 255 2.13 -6.76 27.99
N ILE A 256 1.01 -6.94 27.29
CA ILE A 256 0.33 -8.22 27.17
C ILE A 256 1.24 -9.25 26.49
N PHE A 257 1.76 -8.91 25.32
CA PHE A 257 2.57 -9.84 24.53
C PHE A 257 4.00 -9.97 25.08
N GLY A 258 4.53 -8.96 25.76
CA GLY A 258 5.76 -9.08 26.52
C GLY A 258 5.66 -10.12 27.64
N LEU A 259 4.55 -10.13 28.40
CA LEU A 259 4.28 -11.16 29.43
C LEU A 259 4.05 -12.55 28.81
N ILE A 260 3.43 -12.64 27.64
CA ILE A 260 3.29 -13.91 26.92
C ILE A 260 4.65 -14.42 26.47
N ALA A 261 5.51 -13.55 25.92
CA ALA A 261 6.87 -13.91 25.53
C ALA A 261 7.67 -14.50 26.72
N GLU A 262 7.53 -13.90 27.90
CA GLU A 262 8.16 -14.39 29.12
C GLU A 262 7.57 -15.75 29.53
N LYS A 263 6.24 -15.90 29.55
CA LYS A 263 5.55 -17.13 29.95
C LYS A 263 5.83 -18.30 28.99
N GLU A 264 5.87 -18.06 27.70
CA GLU A 264 6.21 -19.05 26.65
C GLU A 264 7.73 -19.27 26.56
N ASN A 265 8.52 -18.56 27.38
CA ASN A 265 9.98 -18.64 27.37
C ASN A 265 10.58 -18.40 25.97
N ILE A 266 9.97 -17.44 25.22
CA ILE A 266 10.44 -17.06 23.90
C ILE A 266 11.84 -16.46 24.04
N LYS A 267 12.81 -17.05 23.36
CA LYS A 267 14.19 -16.61 23.40
C LYS A 267 14.57 -15.98 22.07
N MET A 268 15.43 -15.02 22.19
CA MET A 268 16.06 -14.37 21.06
C MET A 268 17.55 -14.67 21.13
N ASP A 269 18.10 -15.26 20.09
CA ASP A 269 19.53 -15.33 19.90
C ASP A 269 20.04 -14.10 19.11
N ASP A 270 21.34 -13.90 19.11
CA ASP A 270 21.92 -12.73 18.45
C ASP A 270 21.78 -12.80 16.92
N ASP A 271 21.76 -13.98 16.30
CA ASP A 271 21.62 -14.14 14.84
C ASP A 271 20.21 -13.79 14.41
N ALA A 272 19.17 -14.28 15.11
CA ALA A 272 17.78 -13.94 14.85
C ALA A 272 17.53 -12.43 15.03
N PHE A 273 18.11 -11.83 16.06
CA PHE A 273 17.99 -10.38 16.27
C PHE A 273 18.70 -9.58 15.16
N ASN A 274 19.88 -10.00 14.74
CA ASN A 274 20.58 -9.33 13.65
C ASN A 274 19.79 -9.43 12.34
N SER A 275 19.24 -10.61 12.02
CA SER A 275 18.36 -10.81 10.86
C SER A 275 17.13 -9.90 10.90
N TYR A 276 16.48 -9.78 12.06
CA TYR A 276 15.37 -8.85 12.25
C TYR A 276 15.75 -7.38 11.98
N VAL A 277 16.92 -6.94 12.46
CA VAL A 277 17.38 -5.57 12.22
C VAL A 277 17.80 -5.38 10.76
N ASP A 278 18.43 -6.36 10.13
CA ASP A 278 18.81 -6.32 8.71
C ASP A 278 17.56 -6.26 7.81
N TYR A 279 16.48 -6.95 8.19
CA TYR A 279 15.19 -6.81 7.53
C TYR A 279 14.67 -5.37 7.63
N ILE A 280 14.71 -4.73 8.80
CA ILE A 280 14.30 -3.32 8.95
C ILE A 280 15.13 -2.40 8.05
N VAL A 281 16.44 -2.63 7.95
CA VAL A 281 17.31 -1.86 7.04
C VAL A 281 16.86 -2.05 5.60
N SER A 282 16.68 -3.29 5.15
CA SER A 282 16.30 -3.60 3.76
C SER A 282 14.92 -3.07 3.38
N ALA A 283 13.95 -3.15 4.30
CA ALA A 283 12.58 -2.68 4.10
C ALA A 283 12.43 -1.16 4.22
N SER A 284 13.47 -0.43 4.63
CA SER A 284 13.41 1.02 4.89
C SER A 284 13.39 1.91 3.64
N ASN A 285 13.37 1.34 2.42
CA ASN A 285 13.48 2.09 1.15
C ASN A 285 14.65 3.10 1.13
N GLY A 286 15.79 2.72 1.77
CA GLY A 286 16.99 3.56 1.80
C GLY A 286 17.02 4.59 2.93
N GLN A 287 16.04 4.62 3.83
CA GLN A 287 16.06 5.47 5.01
C GLN A 287 17.22 5.10 5.95
N PHE A 288 17.53 3.79 6.06
CA PHE A 288 18.65 3.28 6.83
C PHE A 288 19.61 2.52 5.92
N SER A 289 20.91 2.75 6.11
CA SER A 289 21.98 2.02 5.42
C SER A 289 22.63 0.93 6.27
N LYS A 290 22.37 0.93 7.57
CA LYS A 290 22.97 -0.01 8.56
C LYS A 290 22.24 -0.04 9.89
N ALA A 291 22.36 -1.14 10.61
CA ALA A 291 21.75 -1.37 11.93
C ALA A 291 21.96 -0.23 12.94
N SER A 292 23.14 0.40 12.94
CA SER A 292 23.43 1.49 13.90
C SER A 292 22.59 2.75 13.69
N GLU A 293 22.04 2.95 12.51
CA GLU A 293 21.11 4.06 12.21
C GLU A 293 19.72 3.71 12.69
N VAL A 294 19.29 2.45 12.50
CA VAL A 294 18.04 1.91 13.06
C VAL A 294 18.04 2.08 14.59
N TYR A 295 19.11 1.65 15.26
CA TYR A 295 19.22 1.82 16.72
C TYR A 295 19.11 3.27 17.17
N LYS A 296 19.78 4.21 16.48
CA LYS A 296 19.69 5.62 16.81
C LYS A 296 18.29 6.19 16.60
N TYR A 297 17.62 5.76 15.54
CA TYR A 297 16.27 6.21 15.23
C TYR A 297 15.29 5.80 16.33
N PHE A 298 15.23 4.51 16.64
CA PHE A 298 14.33 3.97 17.67
C PHE A 298 14.73 4.33 19.11
N GLY A 299 15.95 4.80 19.34
CA GLY A 299 16.43 5.24 20.64
C GLY A 299 16.55 6.77 20.76
N SER A 300 15.85 7.53 19.90
CA SER A 300 15.88 9.01 19.92
C SER A 300 17.30 9.62 19.92
N GLY A 301 18.23 8.93 19.23
CA GLY A 301 19.66 9.27 19.16
C GLY A 301 20.56 8.38 20.02
N HIS A 302 20.02 7.60 20.94
CA HIS A 302 20.75 6.72 21.88
C HIS A 302 20.73 5.25 21.40
N LYS A 303 21.87 4.75 20.93
CA LYS A 303 21.93 3.42 20.31
C LYS A 303 21.52 2.27 21.24
N ASP A 304 21.94 2.30 22.49
CA ASP A 304 21.70 1.22 23.45
C ASP A 304 20.21 1.17 23.84
N GLU A 305 19.56 2.31 23.97
CA GLU A 305 18.12 2.42 24.23
C GLU A 305 17.33 1.88 23.03
N GLY A 306 17.69 2.26 21.80
CA GLY A 306 17.05 1.76 20.60
C GLY A 306 17.29 0.28 20.37
N LYS A 307 18.48 -0.24 20.68
CA LYS A 307 18.75 -1.68 20.65
C LYS A 307 17.88 -2.43 21.64
N THR A 308 17.73 -1.91 22.86
CA THR A 308 16.87 -2.50 23.90
C THR A 308 15.40 -2.48 23.47
N TYR A 309 14.93 -1.35 22.93
CA TYR A 309 13.58 -1.23 22.39
C TYR A 309 13.31 -2.27 21.31
N LEU A 310 14.19 -2.40 20.32
CA LEU A 310 14.02 -3.36 19.22
C LEU A 310 14.07 -4.82 19.69
N LYS A 311 14.87 -5.13 20.70
CA LYS A 311 14.86 -6.45 21.33
C LYS A 311 13.51 -6.78 21.97
N ASN A 312 12.93 -5.83 22.66
CA ASN A 312 11.59 -5.98 23.25
C ASN A 312 10.52 -6.12 22.15
N GLN A 313 10.59 -5.32 21.07
CA GLN A 313 9.68 -5.44 19.95
C GLN A 313 9.79 -6.80 19.24
N TYR A 314 10.99 -7.32 19.05
CA TYR A 314 11.18 -8.67 18.52
C TYR A 314 10.45 -9.73 19.35
N LEU A 315 10.62 -9.71 20.68
CA LEU A 315 9.95 -10.64 21.57
C LEU A 315 8.43 -10.48 21.57
N VAL A 316 7.93 -9.24 21.52
CA VAL A 316 6.49 -8.94 21.39
C VAL A 316 5.93 -9.50 20.09
N ASN A 317 6.62 -9.28 18.97
CA ASN A 317 6.20 -9.81 17.67
C ASN A 317 6.17 -11.34 17.67
N LYS A 318 7.18 -11.99 18.20
CA LYS A 318 7.21 -13.46 18.33
C LYS A 318 6.11 -14.02 19.23
N ALA A 319 5.72 -13.28 20.27
CA ALA A 319 4.57 -13.66 21.08
C ALA A 319 3.24 -13.49 20.32
N ILE A 320 3.12 -12.44 19.51
CA ILE A 320 1.97 -12.26 18.61
C ILE A 320 1.88 -13.42 17.62
N ASP A 321 3.00 -13.77 16.95
CA ASP A 321 3.06 -14.91 16.04
C ASP A 321 2.61 -16.20 16.73
N THR A 322 3.14 -16.46 17.94
CA THR A 322 2.78 -17.65 18.74
C THR A 322 1.29 -17.73 19.08
N VAL A 323 0.65 -16.60 19.37
CA VAL A 323 -0.80 -16.57 19.65
C VAL A 323 -1.59 -16.74 18.36
N THR A 324 -1.15 -16.12 17.26
CA THR A 324 -1.79 -16.20 15.94
C THR A 324 -1.78 -17.65 15.43
N GLU A 325 -0.66 -18.34 15.50
CA GLU A 325 -0.53 -19.75 15.10
C GLU A 325 -1.44 -20.70 15.89
N LYS A 326 -1.78 -20.35 17.12
CA LYS A 326 -2.65 -21.16 17.99
C LYS A 326 -4.13 -20.73 17.92
N ALA A 327 -4.45 -19.67 17.22
CA ALA A 327 -5.80 -19.13 17.15
C ALA A 327 -6.71 -19.97 16.24
N ASN A 328 -8.00 -20.01 16.59
CA ASN A 328 -9.05 -20.54 15.72
C ASN A 328 -9.60 -19.39 14.87
N VAL A 329 -9.22 -19.34 13.60
CA VAL A 329 -9.63 -18.28 12.68
C VAL A 329 -10.73 -18.77 11.76
N THR A 330 -11.83 -18.01 11.71
CA THR A 330 -12.94 -18.24 10.78
C THR A 330 -13.23 -16.98 9.99
N PHE A 331 -13.77 -17.15 8.79
CA PHE A 331 -14.36 -16.07 8.03
C PHE A 331 -15.79 -15.73 8.55
N GLU A 332 -16.34 -14.59 8.13
CA GLU A 332 -17.69 -14.16 8.52
C GLU A 332 -18.78 -15.13 8.10
N ASP A 333 -18.57 -15.92 7.05
CA ASP A 333 -19.49 -16.98 6.61
C ASP A 333 -19.37 -18.27 7.44
N GLY A 334 -18.45 -18.32 8.40
CA GLY A 334 -18.20 -19.45 9.29
C GLY A 334 -17.24 -20.50 8.73
N SER A 335 -16.70 -20.32 7.52
CA SER A 335 -15.65 -21.20 6.99
C SER A 335 -14.33 -20.99 7.74
N ALA A 336 -13.50 -22.04 7.81
CA ALA A 336 -12.18 -21.97 8.45
C ALA A 336 -11.20 -21.23 7.54
N ALA A 337 -10.42 -20.31 8.12
CA ALA A 337 -9.33 -19.67 7.40
C ALA A 337 -8.16 -20.65 7.20
N PRO A 338 -7.41 -20.51 6.08
CA PRO A 338 -6.21 -21.32 5.86
C PRO A 338 -5.10 -20.92 6.85
N ASP A 339 -4.16 -21.82 7.07
CA ASP A 339 -2.96 -21.56 7.87
C ASP A 339 -2.11 -20.47 7.21
N THR A 340 -1.83 -19.43 7.97
CA THR A 340 -1.02 -18.27 7.58
C THR A 340 0.38 -18.25 8.21
N SER A 341 0.78 -19.31 8.93
CA SER A 341 2.06 -19.37 9.65
C SER A 341 3.30 -19.08 8.77
N SER A 342 3.21 -19.33 7.47
CA SER A 342 4.24 -18.96 6.49
C SER A 342 4.21 -17.48 6.07
N GLY A 343 3.24 -16.70 6.54
CA GLY A 343 3.09 -15.26 6.30
C GLY A 343 3.76 -14.39 7.37
N SER A 344 4.27 -14.98 8.45
CA SER A 344 5.04 -14.24 9.45
C SER A 344 6.34 -13.70 8.83
N ALA A 345 6.74 -12.49 9.21
CA ALA A 345 7.89 -11.77 8.64
C ALA A 345 9.25 -12.45 8.78
N ASP A 346 9.29 -13.68 9.34
CA ASP A 346 10.49 -14.49 9.55
C ASP A 346 10.63 -15.69 8.61
N ALA A 347 9.77 -15.79 7.59
CA ALA A 347 9.94 -16.82 6.57
C ALA A 347 10.97 -16.36 5.53
N GLU A 348 12.27 -16.66 5.84
CA GLU A 348 13.49 -16.56 5.02
C GLU A 348 13.98 -15.18 4.60
#